data_70a61c2b7ba365c05022353aec076514
#
_entry.id   70a61c2b7ba365c05022353aec076514
#
_cell.length_a   1.000
_cell.length_b   1.000
_cell.length_c   1.000
_cell.angle_alpha   90.00
_cell.angle_beta   90.00
_cell.angle_gamma   90.00
#
_symmetry.space_group_name_H-M   'P 1'
#
loop_
_entity.id
_entity.type
_entity.pdbx_description
1 polymer ?
#
loop_
_entity_poly.entity_id
_entity_poly.type
_entity_poly.pdbx_seq_one_letter_code
_entity_poly.pdbx_strand_id
1 'polypeptide(L)'
;MAPWTHTFISPQMERRLCCTSREKSTNFKQYIDSSGPDTKQELKLLPLEEHWNSDYMKNIRVKLMAGEEIPQCATCNHRLLNSQVYRQHFNRFYRNQIDEAFTNTKDDGETTMQVTSWDYRFSNLCNF
;
A
#
# COMPACT_ATOMS: atom_id res chain seq x y z
N MET A 1 -5.55 4.95 7.48
CA MET A 1 -5.63 3.54 7.93
C MET A 1 -5.13 2.51 6.90
N ALA A 2 -5.09 2.80 5.59
CA ALA A 2 -4.64 1.80 4.60
C ALA A 2 -3.30 1.09 4.94
N PRO A 3 -2.23 1.75 5.42
CA PRO A 3 -0.98 1.07 5.75
C PRO A 3 -1.06 0.04 6.88
N TRP A 4 -2.16 -0.02 7.61
CA TRP A 4 -2.38 -0.92 8.74
C TRP A 4 -3.46 -1.97 8.51
N THR A 5 -4.27 -1.81 7.47
CA THR A 5 -5.46 -2.63 7.28
C THR A 5 -5.63 -3.15 5.86
N HIS A 6 -4.88 -2.60 4.88
CA HIS A 6 -5.21 -2.80 3.47
C HIS A 6 -4.01 -3.24 2.63
N THR A 7 -4.27 -4.08 1.65
CA THR A 7 -3.34 -4.38 0.55
C THR A 7 -4.06 -4.34 -0.78
N PHE A 8 -3.39 -3.79 -1.79
CA PHE A 8 -3.86 -3.72 -3.16
C PHE A 8 -2.93 -4.51 -4.08
N ILE A 9 -3.50 -5.26 -5.01
CA ILE A 9 -2.76 -5.97 -6.06
C ILE A 9 -3.31 -5.55 -7.42
N SER A 10 -2.44 -4.98 -8.27
CA SER A 10 -2.78 -4.56 -9.62
C SER A 10 -2.87 -5.75 -10.59
N PRO A 11 -3.48 -5.57 -11.79
CA PRO A 11 -3.46 -6.60 -12.84
C PRO A 11 -2.06 -6.98 -13.33
N GLN A 12 -1.07 -6.12 -13.09
CA GLN A 12 0.35 -6.38 -13.38
C GLN A 12 1.06 -7.10 -12.23
N MET A 13 0.30 -7.61 -11.24
CA MET A 13 0.83 -8.27 -10.05
C MET A 13 1.70 -7.36 -9.17
N GLU A 14 1.45 -6.05 -9.22
CA GLU A 14 2.10 -5.08 -8.34
C GLU A 14 1.34 -4.96 -7.03
N ARG A 15 2.03 -5.11 -5.92
CA ARG A 15 1.47 -4.80 -4.61
C ARG A 15 1.68 -3.31 -4.32
N ARG A 16 0.62 -2.59 -3.95
CA ARG A 16 0.64 -1.16 -3.66
C ARG A 16 -0.06 -0.84 -2.35
N LEU A 17 0.18 0.37 -1.85
CA LEU A 17 -0.49 0.88 -0.64
C LEU A 17 -2.02 0.91 -0.80
N CYS A 18 -2.50 1.38 -1.94
CA CYS A 18 -3.92 1.36 -2.32
C CYS A 18 -4.07 1.57 -3.83
N CYS A 19 -5.28 1.40 -4.35
CA CYS A 19 -5.56 1.51 -5.80
C CYS A 19 -5.27 2.89 -6.41
N THR A 20 -5.24 3.96 -5.63
CA THR A 20 -4.90 5.32 -6.09
C THR A 20 -3.48 5.75 -5.76
N SER A 21 -2.71 4.87 -5.12
CA SER A 21 -1.31 5.14 -4.79
C SER A 21 -0.48 5.32 -6.05
N ARG A 22 0.31 6.39 -6.11
CA ARG A 22 1.25 6.66 -7.20
C ARG A 22 2.63 6.17 -6.79
N GLU A 23 2.94 4.97 -7.18
CA GLU A 23 4.20 4.35 -6.87
C GLU A 23 4.89 3.91 -8.15
N LYS A 24 6.21 3.99 -8.15
CA LYS A 24 7.01 3.38 -9.21
C LYS A 24 7.15 1.89 -8.91
N SER A 25 7.09 1.03 -9.91
CA SER A 25 7.26 -0.42 -9.77
C SER A 25 8.57 -0.79 -9.03
N THR A 26 9.61 0.01 -9.20
CA THR A 26 10.89 -0.14 -8.50
C THR A 26 10.81 0.03 -6.97
N ASN A 27 9.76 0.68 -6.46
CA ASN A 27 9.59 0.87 -5.01
C ASN A 27 9.15 -0.42 -4.29
N PHE A 28 8.73 -1.43 -5.04
CA PHE A 28 8.18 -2.65 -4.46
C PHE A 28 9.17 -3.78 -4.35
N LYS A 29 10.43 -3.63 -4.79
CA LYS A 29 11.37 -4.74 -4.90
C LYS A 29 10.66 -6.01 -5.42
N GLN A 30 9.81 -5.82 -6.42
CA GLN A 30 9.12 -6.94 -7.03
C GLN A 30 10.18 -7.84 -7.64
N TYR A 31 10.14 -9.10 -7.32
CA TYR A 31 11.10 -10.08 -7.78
C TYR A 31 11.13 -10.07 -9.30
N ILE A 32 12.21 -9.53 -9.84
CA ILE A 32 12.56 -9.69 -11.24
C ILE A 32 13.40 -10.95 -11.27
N ASP A 33 12.80 -12.05 -11.70
CA ASP A 33 13.57 -13.27 -11.96
C ASP A 33 14.38 -13.06 -13.24
N SER A 34 15.63 -12.66 -13.07
CA SER A 34 16.56 -12.41 -14.17
C SER A 34 17.42 -13.65 -14.48
N SER A 35 16.85 -14.84 -14.44
CA SER A 35 17.56 -16.06 -14.79
C SER A 35 17.68 -16.23 -16.32
N GLY A 36 18.62 -15.48 -16.93
CA GLY A 36 19.08 -15.70 -18.30
C GLY A 36 19.14 -14.45 -19.18
N PRO A 37 19.99 -14.44 -20.23
CA PRO A 37 20.24 -13.26 -21.07
C PRO A 37 19.08 -12.83 -21.98
N ASP A 38 18.05 -13.67 -22.15
CA ASP A 38 16.88 -13.41 -23.02
C ASP A 38 15.53 -13.43 -22.26
N THR A 39 15.53 -13.44 -20.95
CA THR A 39 14.30 -13.54 -20.18
C THR A 39 13.60 -12.19 -20.08
N LYS A 40 12.37 -12.13 -20.60
CA LYS A 40 11.40 -11.09 -20.21
C LYS A 40 11.34 -11.06 -18.69
N GLN A 41 11.60 -9.91 -18.11
CA GLN A 41 11.48 -9.72 -16.67
C GLN A 41 10.06 -10.07 -16.24
N GLU A 42 9.88 -11.20 -15.61
CA GLU A 42 8.60 -11.61 -15.08
C GLU A 42 8.44 -11.00 -13.69
N LEU A 43 7.46 -10.08 -13.55
CA LEU A 43 7.12 -9.49 -12.27
C LEU A 43 6.43 -10.55 -11.42
N LYS A 44 7.10 -11.02 -10.38
CA LYS A 44 6.48 -11.87 -9.35
C LYS A 44 5.87 -10.98 -8.26
N LEU A 45 4.67 -11.35 -7.84
CA LEU A 45 4.03 -10.69 -6.71
C LEU A 45 4.87 -10.86 -5.45
N LEU A 46 5.24 -9.75 -4.81
CA LEU A 46 5.92 -9.77 -3.52
C LEU A 46 5.00 -10.42 -2.47
N PRO A 47 5.44 -11.48 -1.75
CA PRO A 47 4.66 -12.08 -0.67
C PRO A 47 4.20 -11.03 0.35
N LEU A 48 3.02 -11.23 0.93
CA LEU A 48 2.48 -10.26 1.88
C LEU A 48 3.39 -10.11 3.10
N GLU A 49 3.91 -11.20 3.60
CA GLU A 49 4.79 -11.26 4.77
C GLU A 49 6.05 -10.41 4.57
N GLU A 50 6.63 -10.45 3.37
CA GLU A 50 7.79 -9.64 3.02
C GLU A 50 7.43 -8.17 2.82
N HIS A 51 6.27 -7.90 2.20
CA HIS A 51 5.82 -6.54 1.95
C HIS A 51 5.39 -5.81 3.21
N TRP A 52 4.63 -6.49 4.08
CA TRP A 52 3.89 -5.85 5.17
C TRP A 52 4.77 -5.11 6.17
N ASN A 53 5.90 -5.66 6.53
CA ASN A 53 6.91 -5.03 7.37
C ASN A 53 8.23 -4.78 6.63
N SER A 54 8.18 -4.58 5.31
CA SER A 54 9.34 -4.10 4.55
C SER A 54 9.74 -2.68 4.99
N ASP A 55 10.99 -2.31 4.76
CA ASP A 55 11.49 -0.95 5.04
C ASP A 55 10.65 0.13 4.37
N TYR A 56 10.11 -0.19 3.20
CA TYR A 56 9.19 0.68 2.47
C TYR A 56 7.91 0.94 3.26
N MET A 57 7.22 -0.10 3.74
CA MET A 57 5.97 0.04 4.49
C MET A 57 6.18 0.61 5.89
N LYS A 58 7.28 0.25 6.54
CA LYS A 58 7.70 0.82 7.82
C LYS A 58 7.88 2.33 7.71
N ASN A 59 8.66 2.80 6.71
CA ASN A 59 8.88 4.23 6.48
C ASN A 59 7.57 4.99 6.18
N ILE A 60 6.64 4.39 5.45
CA ILE A 60 5.30 4.97 5.22
C ILE A 60 4.55 5.17 6.54
N ARG A 61 4.54 4.15 7.42
CA ARG A 61 3.86 4.24 8.71
C ARG A 61 4.48 5.31 9.61
N VAL A 62 5.80 5.31 9.76
CA VAL A 62 6.53 6.32 10.54
C VAL A 62 6.16 7.74 10.08
N LYS A 63 6.24 8.02 8.80
CA LYS A 63 5.89 9.34 8.25
C LYS A 63 4.43 9.72 8.51
N LEU A 64 3.51 8.78 8.30
CA LEU A 64 2.08 9.05 8.52
C LEU A 64 1.75 9.23 10.01
N MET A 65 2.42 8.52 10.91
CA MET A 65 2.29 8.73 12.37
C MET A 65 2.83 10.10 12.79
N ALA A 66 3.90 10.56 12.15
CA ALA A 66 4.44 11.91 12.33
C ALA A 66 3.59 13.03 11.68
N GLY A 67 2.49 12.66 10.99
CA GLY A 67 1.64 13.64 10.29
C GLY A 67 2.25 14.15 8.98
N GLU A 68 3.30 13.52 8.48
CA GLU A 68 3.95 13.93 7.24
C GLU A 68 3.13 13.55 6.00
N GLU A 69 3.24 14.37 4.97
CA GLU A 69 2.73 14.01 3.65
C GLU A 69 3.68 13.04 2.94
N ILE A 70 3.08 12.03 2.29
CA ILE A 70 3.84 11.07 1.50
C ILE A 70 3.41 11.12 0.03
N PRO A 71 4.35 10.91 -0.92
CA PRO A 71 4.06 10.95 -2.36
C PRO A 71 2.95 9.98 -2.78
N GLN A 72 2.86 8.83 -2.14
CA GLN A 72 1.84 7.81 -2.38
C GLN A 72 0.42 8.32 -2.17
N CYS A 73 0.26 9.29 -1.27
CA CYS A 73 -1.02 9.90 -0.94
C CYS A 73 -1.30 11.21 -1.70
N ALA A 74 -0.43 11.64 -2.59
CA ALA A 74 -0.56 12.91 -3.31
C ALA A 74 -1.92 13.08 -4.01
N THR A 75 -2.44 12.03 -4.66
CA THR A 75 -3.77 12.06 -5.30
C THR A 75 -4.88 12.36 -4.29
N CYS A 76 -4.82 11.75 -3.10
CA CYS A 76 -5.80 12.02 -2.04
C CYS A 76 -5.64 13.43 -1.47
N ASN A 77 -4.40 13.89 -1.26
CA ASN A 77 -4.14 15.23 -0.75
C ASN A 77 -4.69 16.31 -1.68
N HIS A 78 -4.46 16.19 -2.99
CA HIS A 78 -5.01 17.13 -3.97
C HIS A 78 -6.54 17.12 -4.07
N ARG A 79 -7.18 15.98 -3.82
CA ARG A 79 -8.63 15.82 -3.95
C ARG A 79 -9.41 16.12 -2.67
N LEU A 80 -8.75 16.21 -1.52
CA LEU A 80 -9.40 16.43 -0.21
C LEU A 80 -10.28 17.67 -0.18
N LEU A 81 -9.96 18.70 -0.96
CA LEU A 81 -10.68 19.96 -0.98
C LEU A 81 -12.03 19.88 -1.72
N ASN A 82 -12.23 18.93 -2.63
CA ASN A 82 -13.36 18.95 -3.57
C ASN A 82 -14.13 17.64 -3.74
N SER A 83 -13.71 16.52 -3.12
CA SER A 83 -14.37 15.22 -3.32
C SER A 83 -14.07 14.23 -2.22
N GLN A 84 -14.92 13.21 -2.10
CA GLN A 84 -14.64 12.07 -1.24
C GLN A 84 -13.45 11.29 -1.79
N VAL A 85 -12.48 10.98 -0.92
CA VAL A 85 -11.25 10.26 -1.28
C VAL A 85 -11.10 8.97 -0.47
N TYR A 86 -10.36 8.02 -1.01
CA TYR A 86 -10.12 6.73 -0.36
C TYR A 86 -9.54 6.87 1.06
N ARG A 87 -8.67 7.86 1.31
CA ARG A 87 -8.15 8.14 2.66
C ARG A 87 -9.28 8.37 3.68
N GLN A 88 -10.26 9.21 3.34
CA GLN A 88 -11.41 9.48 4.22
C GLN A 88 -12.26 8.22 4.43
N HIS A 89 -12.47 7.44 3.35
CA HIS A 89 -13.17 6.16 3.43
C HIS A 89 -12.47 5.20 4.40
N PHE A 90 -11.17 4.96 4.24
CA PHE A 90 -10.41 4.08 5.13
C PHE A 90 -10.40 4.60 6.56
N ASN A 91 -10.18 5.89 6.79
CA ASN A 91 -10.16 6.44 8.14
C ASN A 91 -11.53 6.37 8.82
N ARG A 92 -12.60 6.56 8.06
CA ARG A 92 -13.97 6.44 8.60
C ARG A 92 -14.33 4.98 8.89
N PHE A 93 -14.03 4.07 7.97
CA PHE A 93 -14.38 2.66 8.10
C PHE A 93 -13.59 1.97 9.23
N TYR A 94 -12.32 2.28 9.35
CA TYR A 94 -11.41 1.69 10.35
C TYR A 94 -11.15 2.62 11.55
N ARG A 95 -12.04 3.58 11.82
CA ARG A 95 -11.80 4.56 12.88
C ARG A 95 -11.58 3.93 14.26
N ASN A 96 -12.23 2.82 14.54
CA ASN A 96 -12.13 2.12 15.82
C ASN A 96 -10.79 1.38 15.99
N GLN A 97 -9.99 1.25 14.94
CA GLN A 97 -8.67 0.62 14.95
C GLN A 97 -7.52 1.64 14.92
N ILE A 98 -7.82 2.94 15.00
CA ILE A 98 -6.78 3.98 14.94
C ILE A 98 -5.85 3.87 16.15
N ASP A 99 -6.41 3.78 17.36
CA ASP A 99 -5.62 3.67 18.60
C ASP A 99 -4.83 2.36 18.62
N GLU A 100 -5.43 1.26 18.15
CA GLU A 100 -4.75 -0.02 17.99
C GLU A 100 -3.60 0.08 16.99
N ALA A 101 -3.78 0.78 15.87
CA ALA A 101 -2.72 0.97 14.88
C ALA A 101 -1.52 1.72 15.48
N PHE A 102 -1.76 2.76 16.25
CA PHE A 102 -0.68 3.51 16.93
C PHE A 102 0.00 2.66 18.00
N THR A 103 -0.77 1.96 18.83
CA THR A 103 -0.23 1.13 19.93
C THR A 103 0.59 -0.05 19.41
N ASN A 104 0.14 -0.67 18.31
CA ASN A 104 0.78 -1.87 17.74
C ASN A 104 1.85 -1.56 16.70
N THR A 105 2.22 -0.30 16.51
CA THR A 105 3.29 0.10 15.61
C THR A 105 4.50 0.59 16.41
N LYS A 106 5.63 -0.05 16.18
CA LYS A 106 6.91 0.32 16.81
C LYS A 106 7.44 1.65 16.23
N ASP A 107 8.43 2.24 16.88
CA ASP A 107 9.08 3.49 16.45
C ASP A 107 9.69 3.40 15.05
N ASP A 108 10.11 2.21 14.62
CA ASP A 108 10.63 1.94 13.29
C ASP A 108 9.54 1.70 12.22
N GLY A 109 8.26 1.71 12.62
CA GLY A 109 7.12 1.47 11.73
C GLY A 109 6.71 0.01 11.53
N GLU A 110 7.39 -0.95 12.19
CA GLU A 110 6.93 -2.34 12.23
C GLU A 110 5.60 -2.44 12.98
N THR A 111 4.67 -3.24 12.47
CA THR A 111 3.36 -3.43 13.11
C THR A 111 2.99 -4.90 13.23
N THR A 112 2.28 -5.23 14.31
CA THR A 112 1.64 -6.54 14.51
C THR A 112 0.23 -6.60 13.94
N MET A 113 -0.33 -5.47 13.47
CA MET A 113 -1.62 -5.46 12.80
C MET A 113 -1.60 -6.30 11.53
N GLN A 114 -2.74 -6.90 11.22
CA GLN A 114 -2.90 -7.74 10.05
C GLN A 114 -3.79 -7.09 9.00
N VAL A 115 -3.60 -7.49 7.74
CA VAL A 115 -4.45 -7.06 6.62
C VAL A 115 -5.86 -7.57 6.82
N THR A 116 -6.81 -6.65 6.85
CA THR A 116 -8.25 -6.95 6.96
C THR A 116 -9.02 -6.58 5.70
N SER A 117 -8.41 -5.81 4.80
CA SER A 117 -9.01 -5.36 3.56
C SER A 117 -8.11 -5.71 2.36
N TRP A 118 -8.68 -6.41 1.40
CA TRP A 118 -7.98 -6.88 0.21
C TRP A 118 -8.65 -6.31 -1.05
N ASP A 119 -7.87 -5.62 -1.90
CA ASP A 119 -8.32 -5.17 -3.23
C ASP A 119 -7.48 -5.89 -4.30
N TYR A 120 -8.08 -6.87 -4.95
CA TYR A 120 -7.47 -7.63 -6.04
C TYR A 120 -8.05 -7.21 -7.37
N ARG A 121 -7.20 -6.81 -8.30
CA ARG A 121 -7.60 -6.47 -9.66
C ARG A 121 -6.96 -7.41 -10.65
N PHE A 122 -7.77 -8.28 -11.23
CA PHE A 122 -7.31 -9.31 -12.18
C PHE A 122 -7.27 -8.83 -13.63
N SER A 123 -7.91 -7.70 -13.94
CA SER A 123 -7.99 -7.15 -15.29
C SER A 123 -8.07 -5.63 -15.28
N ASN A 124 -7.55 -5.02 -16.33
CA ASN A 124 -7.77 -3.59 -16.63
C ASN A 124 -9.09 -3.36 -17.39
N LEU A 125 -9.78 -4.42 -17.79
CA LEU A 125 -11.06 -4.35 -18.48
C LEU A 125 -12.19 -4.26 -17.45
N CYS A 126 -12.82 -3.10 -17.37
CA CYS A 126 -14.08 -2.93 -16.67
C CYS A 126 -15.20 -3.16 -17.67
N ASN A 127 -16.06 -4.13 -17.41
CA ASN A 127 -17.29 -4.36 -18.18
C ASN A 127 -18.40 -3.41 -17.68
N PHE A 128 -18.20 -2.10 -17.80
CA PHE A 128 -19.21 -1.10 -17.55
C PHE A 128 -19.44 -0.29 -18.81
#